data_fd064737953d35e27d172405890602f4
#
_entry.id   fd064737953d35e27d172405890602f4
#
_cell.length_a   1.000
_cell.length_b   1.000
_cell.length_c   1.000
_cell.angle_alpha   90.00
_cell.angle_beta   90.00
_cell.angle_gamma   90.00
#
_symmetry.space_group_name_H-M   'P 1'
#
loop_
_entity.id
_entity.type
_entity.pdbx_description
1 polymer ?
#
loop_
_entity_poly.entity_id
_entity_poly.type
_entity_poly.pdbx_seq_one_letter_code
_entity_poly.pdbx_strand_id
1 'polypeptide(L)'
;MTLRTMTGVVLSLCVLGQAADLAACGDKFLVASRGTRFQRAGLVRRPASVLVYAAPSSRMAGMIAQLGVADALTKVGYRPTIVTDAGEMARQLREGRWDLVLVDLADAAALPAAGRSLVAPAVVAVAYDASGNALTQARRSYDGVIKKPGRSRAVVDAVDDALFARALRPSAGTKASN
;
A
#
# COMPACT_ATOMS: atom_id res chain seq x y z
N MET A 1 -63.20 -16.57 -44.37
CA MET A 1 -62.38 -17.50 -43.57
C MET A 1 -60.93 -17.24 -43.87
N THR A 2 -60.24 -16.44 -43.04
CA THR A 2 -58.76 -16.38 -42.99
C THR A 2 -58.31 -15.06 -42.31
N LEU A 3 -58.67 -14.88 -41.03
CA LEU A 3 -58.16 -13.71 -40.28
C LEU A 3 -57.79 -14.02 -38.85
N ARG A 4 -57.28 -15.24 -38.59
CA ARG A 4 -56.94 -15.69 -37.22
C ARG A 4 -55.50 -16.19 -37.02
N THR A 5 -54.67 -16.17 -38.05
CA THR A 5 -53.34 -16.75 -37.98
C THR A 5 -52.18 -15.70 -37.98
N MET A 6 -52.44 -14.41 -38.06
CA MET A 6 -51.40 -13.37 -38.10
C MET A 6 -51.09 -12.70 -36.75
N THR A 7 -51.90 -12.94 -35.72
CA THR A 7 -51.71 -12.28 -34.40
C THR A 7 -50.71 -13.02 -33.50
N GLY A 8 -50.35 -14.26 -33.83
CA GLY A 8 -49.45 -15.10 -32.99
C GLY A 8 -47.96 -14.85 -33.25
N VAL A 9 -47.56 -14.36 -34.43
CA VAL A 9 -46.17 -14.23 -34.82
C VAL A 9 -45.52 -12.91 -34.33
N VAL A 10 -46.30 -11.86 -34.15
CA VAL A 10 -45.81 -10.56 -33.73
C VAL A 10 -45.47 -10.53 -32.23
N LEU A 11 -46.17 -11.30 -31.41
CA LEU A 11 -45.93 -11.35 -29.96
C LEU A 11 -44.66 -12.17 -29.56
N SER A 12 -44.20 -13.08 -30.43
CA SER A 12 -43.04 -13.93 -30.15
C SER A 12 -41.69 -13.25 -30.44
N LEU A 13 -41.70 -12.15 -31.22
CA LEU A 13 -40.47 -11.45 -31.61
C LEU A 13 -40.03 -10.38 -30.59
N CYS A 14 -40.93 -9.93 -29.71
CA CYS A 14 -40.61 -8.93 -28.69
C CYS A 14 -39.93 -9.46 -27.44
N VAL A 15 -39.93 -10.78 -27.21
CA VAL A 15 -39.34 -11.40 -26.01
C VAL A 15 -37.86 -11.74 -26.21
N LEU A 16 -37.37 -11.84 -27.44
CA LEU A 16 -35.97 -12.16 -27.74
C LEU A 16 -35.02 -10.94 -27.76
N GLY A 17 -35.55 -9.71 -27.68
CA GLY A 17 -34.78 -8.48 -27.73
C GLY A 17 -34.24 -7.98 -26.37
N GLN A 18 -34.64 -8.56 -25.24
CA GLN A 18 -34.28 -8.04 -23.91
C GLN A 18 -33.18 -8.82 -23.19
N ALA A 19 -32.65 -9.89 -23.79
CA ALA A 19 -31.58 -10.68 -23.18
C ALA A 19 -30.17 -10.14 -23.47
N ALA A 20 -30.01 -9.12 -24.33
CA ALA A 20 -28.69 -8.61 -24.72
C ALA A 20 -28.15 -7.47 -23.83
N ASP A 21 -29.01 -6.81 -23.04
CA ASP A 21 -28.59 -5.66 -22.23
C ASP A 21 -28.07 -6.01 -20.82
N LEU A 22 -28.25 -7.26 -20.36
CA LEU A 22 -27.76 -7.69 -19.04
C LEU A 22 -26.28 -8.10 -19.03
N ALA A 23 -25.66 -8.32 -20.20
CA ALA A 23 -24.24 -8.66 -20.29
C ALA A 23 -23.33 -7.42 -20.28
N ALA A 24 -23.85 -6.21 -20.54
CA ALA A 24 -23.07 -4.98 -20.60
C ALA A 24 -22.85 -4.29 -19.25
N CYS A 25 -23.59 -4.65 -18.21
CA CYS A 25 -23.41 -4.03 -16.87
C CYS A 25 -22.30 -4.62 -16.04
N GLY A 26 -21.79 -5.81 -16.35
CA GLY A 26 -20.73 -6.49 -15.58
C GLY A 26 -19.34 -5.89 -15.81
N ASP A 27 -19.07 -5.41 -17.00
CA ASP A 27 -17.69 -5.02 -17.38
C ASP A 27 -17.31 -3.59 -16.95
N LYS A 28 -18.29 -2.71 -16.76
CA LYS A 28 -18.03 -1.35 -16.27
C LYS A 28 -17.65 -1.29 -14.79
N PHE A 29 -18.09 -2.25 -13.99
CA PHE A 29 -17.67 -2.35 -12.58
C PHE A 29 -16.26 -2.86 -12.41
N LEU A 30 -15.77 -3.71 -13.31
CA LEU A 30 -14.39 -4.24 -13.24
C LEU A 30 -13.33 -3.24 -13.68
N VAL A 31 -13.68 -2.29 -14.57
CA VAL A 31 -12.75 -1.24 -15.02
C VAL A 31 -12.67 -0.11 -13.98
N ALA A 32 -13.73 0.20 -13.26
CA ALA A 32 -13.72 1.18 -12.19
C ALA A 32 -12.86 0.75 -10.99
N SER A 33 -12.68 -0.56 -10.76
CA SER A 33 -11.87 -1.08 -9.65
C SER A 33 -10.36 -0.98 -9.87
N ARG A 34 -9.89 -0.71 -11.09
CA ARG A 34 -8.45 -0.51 -11.38
C ARG A 34 -7.94 0.90 -11.10
N GLY A 35 -8.79 1.87 -10.92
CA GLY A 35 -8.42 3.27 -10.72
C GLY A 35 -8.96 3.94 -9.46
N THR A 36 -10.03 3.45 -8.89
CA THR A 36 -10.53 3.92 -7.62
C THR A 36 -9.77 3.24 -6.50
N ARG A 37 -8.73 3.92 -6.00
CA ARG A 37 -8.29 3.66 -4.62
C ARG A 37 -9.53 3.89 -3.77
N PHE A 38 -10.18 2.82 -3.33
CA PHE A 38 -11.15 2.93 -2.27
C PHE A 38 -10.43 3.66 -1.15
N GLN A 39 -10.78 4.92 -0.93
CA GLN A 39 -10.42 5.57 0.31
C GLN A 39 -11.02 4.65 1.36
N ARG A 40 -10.16 4.00 2.12
CA ARG A 40 -10.55 3.18 3.26
C ARG A 40 -11.14 4.10 4.32
N ALA A 41 -12.29 4.70 3.96
CA ALA A 41 -13.10 5.48 4.86
C ALA A 41 -13.60 4.51 5.94
N GLY A 42 -13.05 4.61 7.14
CA GLY A 42 -13.53 3.84 8.28
C GLY A 42 -12.54 2.88 8.94
N LEU A 43 -11.36 2.62 8.37
CA LEU A 43 -10.33 1.95 9.13
C LEU A 43 -9.77 2.93 10.17
N VAL A 44 -10.12 2.71 11.43
CA VAL A 44 -9.52 3.43 12.55
C VAL A 44 -8.02 3.17 12.48
N ARG A 45 -7.26 4.19 12.09
CA ARG A 45 -5.80 4.13 12.10
C ARG A 45 -5.36 3.87 13.53
N ARG A 46 -4.64 2.77 13.72
CA ARG A 46 -4.01 2.51 15.02
C ARG A 46 -2.73 3.35 15.10
N PRO A 47 -2.44 3.98 16.23
CA PRO A 47 -1.16 4.63 16.43
C PRO A 47 -0.05 3.64 16.14
N ALA A 48 0.85 3.99 15.22
CA ALA A 48 1.98 3.15 14.85
C ALA A 48 3.28 3.95 14.97
N SER A 49 4.34 3.27 15.40
CA SER A 49 5.68 3.85 15.51
C SER A 49 6.41 3.69 14.17
N VAL A 50 6.78 4.80 13.55
CA VAL A 50 7.42 4.86 12.24
C VAL A 50 8.85 5.35 12.40
N LEU A 51 9.83 4.49 12.14
CA LEU A 51 11.24 4.87 12.11
C LEU A 51 11.58 5.34 10.69
N VAL A 52 12.08 6.56 10.58
CA VAL A 52 12.42 7.19 9.31
C VAL A 52 13.93 7.37 9.24
N TYR A 53 14.60 6.64 8.35
CA TYR A 53 16.02 6.80 8.14
C TYR A 53 16.30 7.76 6.99
N ALA A 54 16.95 8.85 7.30
CA ALA A 54 17.26 9.93 6.38
C ALA A 54 18.76 10.26 6.43
N ALA A 55 19.61 9.43 5.83
CA ALA A 55 21.04 9.69 5.75
C ALA A 55 21.30 11.10 5.19
N PRO A 56 22.25 11.89 5.75
CA PRO A 56 22.47 13.28 5.35
C PRO A 56 22.80 13.44 3.85
N SER A 57 23.44 12.44 3.25
CA SER A 57 23.78 12.39 1.83
C SER A 57 22.63 11.87 0.95
N SER A 58 21.55 11.35 1.52
CA SER A 58 20.44 10.81 0.77
C SER A 58 19.47 11.90 0.31
N ARG A 59 18.82 11.68 -0.84
CA ARG A 59 17.72 12.55 -1.30
C ARG A 59 16.52 12.51 -0.37
N MET A 60 16.43 11.48 0.44
CA MET A 60 15.35 11.31 1.40
C MET A 60 15.35 12.39 2.47
N ALA A 61 16.52 12.83 2.96
CA ALA A 61 16.63 13.90 3.94
C ALA A 61 15.97 15.20 3.44
N GLY A 62 16.30 15.60 2.20
CA GLY A 62 15.69 16.76 1.56
C GLY A 62 14.18 16.61 1.35
N MET A 63 13.74 15.45 0.92
CA MET A 63 12.33 15.15 0.68
C MET A 63 11.50 15.21 1.96
N ILE A 64 11.99 14.64 3.05
CA ILE A 64 11.30 14.64 4.35
C ILE A 64 11.05 16.08 4.82
N ALA A 65 12.08 16.94 4.71
CA ALA A 65 11.97 18.35 5.10
C ALA A 65 11.02 19.12 4.15
N GLN A 66 11.21 19.00 2.83
CA GLN A 66 10.43 19.75 1.83
C GLN A 66 8.95 19.38 1.83
N LEU A 67 8.62 18.11 2.01
CA LEU A 67 7.24 17.65 1.99
C LEU A 67 6.58 17.64 3.38
N GLY A 68 7.29 18.00 4.45
CA GLY A 68 6.76 17.95 5.81
C GLY A 68 6.25 16.56 6.20
N VAL A 69 7.02 15.51 5.87
CA VAL A 69 6.58 14.11 6.04
C VAL A 69 6.32 13.78 7.51
N ALA A 70 7.16 14.27 8.42
CA ALA A 70 6.98 14.05 9.86
C ALA A 70 5.64 14.60 10.35
N ASP A 71 5.33 15.85 9.99
CA ASP A 71 4.07 16.49 10.36
C ASP A 71 2.86 15.78 9.74
N ALA A 72 2.99 15.36 8.48
CA ALA A 72 1.92 14.65 7.80
C ALA A 72 1.62 13.28 8.45
N LEU A 73 2.64 12.54 8.87
CA LEU A 73 2.49 11.29 9.60
C LEU A 73 1.88 11.53 10.99
N THR A 74 2.34 12.56 11.70
CA THR A 74 1.80 12.92 13.03
C THR A 74 0.34 13.33 12.95
N LYS A 75 -0.05 14.14 11.95
CA LYS A 75 -1.45 14.55 11.74
C LYS A 75 -2.41 13.39 11.52
N VAL A 76 -1.95 12.28 11.00
CA VAL A 76 -2.77 11.07 10.81
C VAL A 76 -2.67 10.08 11.97
N GLY A 77 -1.97 10.43 13.06
CA GLY A 77 -1.90 9.65 14.30
C GLY A 77 -0.72 8.70 14.40
N TYR A 78 0.26 8.78 13.50
CA TYR A 78 1.51 8.03 13.60
C TYR A 78 2.54 8.76 14.47
N ARG A 79 3.53 8.02 14.97
CA ARG A 79 4.64 8.53 15.78
C ARG A 79 5.94 8.37 14.99
N PRO A 80 6.29 9.35 14.14
CA PRO A 80 7.54 9.30 13.39
C PRO A 80 8.73 9.64 14.27
N THR A 81 9.82 8.88 14.14
CA THR A 81 11.13 9.19 14.69
C THR A 81 12.11 9.23 13.52
N ILE A 82 12.75 10.37 13.31
CA ILE A 82 13.73 10.56 12.24
C ILE A 82 15.12 10.34 12.81
N VAL A 83 15.89 9.48 12.15
CA VAL A 83 17.30 9.23 12.42
C VAL A 83 18.12 9.49 11.17
N THR A 84 19.28 10.09 11.34
CA THR A 84 20.17 10.46 10.24
C THR A 84 21.49 9.69 10.26
N ASP A 85 21.84 9.12 11.39
CA ASP A 85 23.04 8.30 11.57
C ASP A 85 22.76 6.81 11.45
N ALA A 86 23.62 6.09 10.74
CA ALA A 86 23.45 4.65 10.51
C ALA A 86 23.62 3.82 11.78
N GLY A 87 24.51 4.23 12.69
CA GLY A 87 24.72 3.56 13.97
C GLY A 87 23.50 3.72 14.87
N GLU A 88 22.91 4.92 14.92
CA GLU A 88 21.67 5.21 15.62
C GLU A 88 20.51 4.40 15.03
N MET A 89 20.40 4.34 13.69
CA MET A 89 19.40 3.52 13.02
C MET A 89 19.52 2.04 13.44
N ALA A 90 20.73 1.51 13.42
CA ALA A 90 20.99 0.13 13.83
C ALA A 90 20.65 -0.11 15.31
N ARG A 91 20.93 0.85 16.19
CA ARG A 91 20.57 0.80 17.60
C ARG A 91 19.06 0.81 17.79
N GLN A 92 18.36 1.74 17.13
CA GLN A 92 16.91 1.84 17.19
C GLN A 92 16.21 0.57 16.71
N LEU A 93 16.68 -0.08 15.64
CA LEU A 93 16.14 -1.34 15.16
C LEU A 93 16.37 -2.50 16.13
N ARG A 94 17.53 -2.53 16.84
CA ARG A 94 17.81 -3.60 17.82
C ARG A 94 17.06 -3.44 19.13
N GLU A 95 16.90 -2.22 19.60
CA GLU A 95 16.40 -1.92 20.95
C GLU A 95 14.94 -1.49 20.95
N GLY A 96 14.50 -0.82 19.88
CA GLY A 96 13.16 -0.26 19.74
C GLY A 96 12.12 -1.28 19.29
N ARG A 97 10.86 -0.86 19.41
CA ARG A 97 9.71 -1.58 18.84
C ARG A 97 9.09 -0.70 17.77
N TRP A 98 9.34 -1.06 16.53
CA TRP A 98 8.88 -0.30 15.38
C TRP A 98 7.85 -1.09 14.60
N ASP A 99 6.79 -0.40 14.19
CA ASP A 99 5.76 -0.98 13.33
C ASP A 99 6.16 -0.88 11.86
N LEU A 100 6.88 0.19 11.51
CA LEU A 100 7.30 0.44 10.14
C LEU A 100 8.65 1.19 10.11
N VAL A 101 9.43 0.87 9.08
CA VAL A 101 10.65 1.58 8.70
C VAL A 101 10.43 2.23 7.34
N LEU A 102 10.72 3.52 7.24
CA LEU A 102 10.74 4.29 5.99
C LEU A 102 12.20 4.64 5.66
N VAL A 103 12.68 4.22 4.47
CA VAL A 103 14.11 4.30 4.12
C VAL A 103 14.31 4.55 2.63
N ASP A 104 15.43 5.16 2.23
CA ASP A 104 15.85 5.21 0.82
C ASP A 104 16.11 3.79 0.31
N LEU A 105 15.71 3.48 -0.93
CA LEU A 105 15.94 2.16 -1.53
C LEU A 105 17.42 1.79 -1.58
N ALA A 106 18.31 2.78 -1.76
CA ALA A 106 19.75 2.55 -1.77
C ALA A 106 20.26 2.06 -0.40
N ASP A 107 19.65 2.54 0.69
CA ASP A 107 20.06 2.19 2.06
C ASP A 107 19.29 0.96 2.60
N ALA A 108 18.19 0.59 1.96
CA ALA A 108 17.29 -0.45 2.44
C ALA A 108 17.96 -1.84 2.53
N ALA A 109 18.90 -2.15 1.64
CA ALA A 109 19.64 -3.41 1.65
C ALA A 109 20.63 -3.52 2.82
N ALA A 110 21.06 -2.39 3.39
CA ALA A 110 21.99 -2.32 4.51
C ALA A 110 21.28 -2.32 5.88
N LEU A 111 19.95 -2.38 5.93
CA LEU A 111 19.21 -2.42 7.18
C LEU A 111 19.55 -3.67 7.98
N PRO A 112 19.99 -3.54 9.25
CA PRO A 112 20.19 -4.68 10.11
C PRO A 112 18.86 -5.36 10.44
N ALA A 113 18.91 -6.66 10.71
CA ALA A 113 17.75 -7.40 11.19
C ALA A 113 17.22 -6.79 12.49
N ALA A 114 15.91 -6.65 12.62
CA ALA A 114 15.28 -6.16 13.85
C ALA A 114 15.46 -7.18 14.98
N GLY A 115 16.12 -6.75 16.09
CA GLY A 115 16.60 -7.67 17.10
C GLY A 115 15.54 -8.22 18.07
N ARG A 116 14.78 -7.35 18.71
CA ARG A 116 13.89 -7.74 19.84
C ARG A 116 12.41 -7.79 19.53
N SER A 117 12.01 -7.44 18.31
CA SER A 117 10.62 -7.52 17.92
C SER A 117 10.24 -8.94 17.55
N LEU A 118 9.20 -9.48 18.17
CA LEU A 118 8.61 -10.77 17.79
C LEU A 118 8.11 -10.77 16.33
N VAL A 119 7.89 -9.60 15.79
CA VAL A 119 7.46 -9.39 14.41
C VAL A 119 8.32 -8.27 13.81
N ALA A 120 9.07 -8.56 12.76
CA ALA A 120 9.88 -7.56 12.06
C ALA A 120 9.03 -6.36 11.61
N PRO A 121 9.53 -5.11 11.66
CA PRO A 121 8.81 -3.95 11.17
C PRO A 121 8.50 -4.08 9.66
N ALA A 122 7.40 -3.51 9.20
CA ALA A 122 7.18 -3.34 7.78
C ALA A 122 8.23 -2.39 7.19
N VAL A 123 8.69 -2.63 5.98
CA VAL A 123 9.67 -1.77 5.31
C VAL A 123 9.06 -1.11 4.08
N VAL A 124 9.05 0.22 4.08
CA VAL A 124 8.68 1.03 2.92
C VAL A 124 9.93 1.70 2.35
N ALA A 125 10.29 1.34 1.12
CA ALA A 125 11.46 1.89 0.44
C ALA A 125 11.06 3.06 -0.49
N VAL A 126 11.83 4.15 -0.44
CA VAL A 126 11.66 5.30 -1.35
C VAL A 126 12.70 5.22 -2.45
N ALA A 127 12.24 5.13 -3.70
CA ALA A 127 13.11 4.99 -4.86
C ALA A 127 13.14 6.29 -5.68
N TYR A 128 14.32 6.89 -5.84
CA TYR A 128 14.49 8.11 -6.64
C TYR A 128 14.91 7.80 -8.08
N ASP A 129 15.94 7.02 -8.28
CA ASP A 129 16.56 6.77 -9.60
C ASP A 129 16.64 5.27 -9.94
N ALA A 130 15.73 4.46 -9.38
CA ALA A 130 15.74 3.03 -9.61
C ALA A 130 15.24 2.68 -11.02
N SER A 131 15.94 1.76 -11.69
CA SER A 131 15.52 1.16 -12.95
C SER A 131 14.24 0.35 -12.78
N GLY A 132 13.58 0.02 -13.91
CA GLY A 132 12.37 -0.83 -13.87
C GLY A 132 12.60 -2.17 -13.22
N ASN A 133 13.75 -2.82 -13.46
CA ASN A 133 14.12 -4.10 -12.84
C ASN A 133 14.36 -3.95 -11.33
N ALA A 134 15.08 -2.91 -10.90
CA ALA A 134 15.32 -2.63 -9.48
C ALA A 134 14.00 -2.35 -8.74
N LEU A 135 13.07 -1.60 -9.36
CA LEU A 135 11.75 -1.37 -8.78
C LEU A 135 10.92 -2.66 -8.67
N THR A 136 10.99 -3.53 -9.68
CA THR A 136 10.30 -4.81 -9.66
C THR A 136 10.84 -5.70 -8.54
N GLN A 137 12.14 -5.75 -8.37
CA GLN A 137 12.78 -6.49 -7.29
C GLN A 137 12.45 -5.88 -5.92
N ALA A 138 12.53 -4.56 -5.78
CA ALA A 138 12.19 -3.88 -4.54
C ALA A 138 10.76 -4.20 -4.09
N ARG A 139 9.78 -4.21 -5.02
CA ARG A 139 8.39 -4.57 -4.72
C ARG A 139 8.19 -6.01 -4.25
N ARG A 140 9.12 -6.91 -4.54
CA ARG A 140 9.12 -8.29 -4.04
C ARG A 140 9.77 -8.42 -2.67
N SER A 141 10.71 -7.52 -2.35
CA SER A 141 11.53 -7.58 -1.14
C SER A 141 10.98 -6.75 0.02
N TYR A 142 10.23 -5.67 -0.28
CA TYR A 142 9.75 -4.73 0.72
C TYR A 142 8.22 -4.66 0.73
N ASP A 143 7.66 -4.26 1.87
CA ASP A 143 6.20 -4.17 2.07
C ASP A 143 5.55 -3.03 1.29
N GLY A 144 6.34 -2.00 0.94
CA GLY A 144 5.93 -0.91 0.08
C GLY A 144 7.10 -0.28 -0.66
N VAL A 145 6.86 0.23 -1.87
CA VAL A 145 7.85 0.98 -2.63
C VAL A 145 7.21 2.22 -3.22
N ILE A 146 7.78 3.38 -2.90
CA ILE A 146 7.34 4.68 -3.41
C ILE A 146 8.36 5.17 -4.43
N LYS A 147 7.92 5.51 -5.64
CA LYS A 147 8.78 6.12 -6.65
C LYS A 147 8.61 7.64 -6.63
N LYS A 148 9.69 8.37 -6.34
CA LYS A 148 9.76 9.84 -6.39
C LYS A 148 8.52 10.52 -5.78
N PRO A 149 8.30 10.45 -4.46
CA PRO A 149 7.12 11.07 -3.86
C PRO A 149 7.13 12.58 -4.10
N GLY A 150 6.07 13.09 -4.73
CA GLY A 150 5.91 14.52 -5.00
C GLY A 150 5.07 15.25 -3.95
N ARG A 151 4.52 14.54 -2.97
CA ARG A 151 3.72 15.09 -1.88
C ARG A 151 3.70 14.14 -0.68
N SER A 152 3.58 14.71 0.53
CA SER A 152 3.55 13.95 1.79
C SER A 152 2.43 12.90 1.83
N ARG A 153 1.27 13.19 1.21
CA ARG A 153 0.16 12.24 1.16
C ARG A 153 0.54 10.91 0.50
N ALA A 154 1.38 10.92 -0.54
CA ALA A 154 1.83 9.68 -1.17
C ALA A 154 2.66 8.81 -0.21
N VAL A 155 3.41 9.44 0.71
CA VAL A 155 4.15 8.74 1.74
C VAL A 155 3.20 8.17 2.79
N VAL A 156 2.23 8.96 3.25
CA VAL A 156 1.20 8.52 4.21
C VAL A 156 0.41 7.33 3.65
N ASP A 157 -0.06 7.42 2.40
CA ASP A 157 -0.81 6.34 1.76
C ASP A 157 0.00 5.04 1.68
N ALA A 158 1.30 5.13 1.37
CA ALA A 158 2.16 3.94 1.33
C ALA A 158 2.45 3.34 2.71
N VAL A 159 2.57 4.18 3.75
CA VAL A 159 2.67 3.74 5.13
C VAL A 159 1.40 3.04 5.57
N ASP A 160 0.22 3.63 5.28
CA ASP A 160 -1.08 3.01 5.54
C ASP A 160 -1.20 1.63 4.88
N ASP A 161 -0.84 1.54 3.59
CA ASP A 161 -0.92 0.30 2.81
C ASP A 161 -0.01 -0.80 3.38
N ALA A 162 1.23 -0.45 3.75
CA ALA A 162 2.20 -1.40 4.32
C ALA A 162 1.76 -1.90 5.71
N LEU A 163 1.30 -1.00 6.58
CA LEU A 163 0.79 -1.37 7.91
C LEU A 163 -0.46 -2.25 7.81
N PHE A 164 -1.35 -1.94 6.87
CA PHE A 164 -2.54 -2.75 6.65
C PHE A 164 -2.20 -4.14 6.10
N ALA A 165 -1.33 -4.22 5.10
CA ALA A 165 -0.88 -5.50 4.54
C ALA A 165 -0.24 -6.38 5.62
N ARG A 166 0.53 -5.77 6.53
CA ARG A 166 1.13 -6.46 7.67
C ARG A 166 0.07 -6.98 8.65
N ALA A 167 -0.95 -6.18 8.97
CA ALA A 167 -2.02 -6.59 9.87
C ALA A 167 -2.85 -7.77 9.34
N LEU A 168 -2.89 -7.94 8.02
CA LEU A 168 -3.57 -9.07 7.37
C LEU A 168 -2.71 -10.33 7.29
N ARG A 169 -1.40 -10.25 7.55
CA ARG A 169 -0.55 -11.45 7.58
C ARG A 169 -0.84 -12.24 8.86
N PRO A 170 -1.24 -13.53 8.74
CA PRO A 170 -1.40 -14.36 9.93
C PRO A 170 -0.05 -14.41 10.67
N SER A 171 -0.08 -14.21 11.97
CA SER A 171 1.09 -14.39 12.84
C SER A 171 1.62 -15.80 12.60
N ALA A 172 2.79 -15.94 12.00
CA ALA A 172 3.46 -17.23 11.80
C ALA A 172 3.94 -17.73 13.16
N GLY A 173 3.02 -18.24 14.00
CA GLY A 173 3.38 -18.63 15.36
C GLY A 173 2.28 -19.20 16.21
N THR A 174 1.26 -19.87 15.64
CA THR A 174 0.43 -20.77 16.45
C THR A 174 0.25 -22.07 15.68
N LYS A 175 1.34 -22.81 15.45
CA LYS A 175 1.22 -24.26 15.38
C LYS A 175 0.88 -24.70 16.80
N ALA A 176 -0.42 -24.90 17.06
CA ALA A 176 -0.85 -25.66 18.21
C ALA A 176 -0.12 -27.00 18.16
N SER A 177 0.78 -27.21 19.10
CA SER A 177 1.27 -28.53 19.46
C SER A 177 0.09 -29.24 20.11
N ASN A 178 -0.48 -30.16 19.37
CA ASN A 178 -1.44 -31.13 19.90
C ASN A 178 -0.68 -32.44 20.09
#